data_71b27dc86adc9fd4d4abb8ce3d7827bf
#
_entry.id   71b27dc86adc9fd4d4abb8ce3d7827bf
#
_cell.length_a   1.000
_cell.length_b   1.000
_cell.length_c   1.000
_cell.angle_alpha   90.00
_cell.angle_beta   90.00
_cell.angle_gamma   90.00
#
_symmetry.space_group_name_H-M   'P 1'
#
loop_
_entity.id
_entity.type
_entity.pdbx_description
1 polymer ?
#
loop_
_entity_poly.entity_id
_entity_poly.type
_entity_poly.pdbx_seq_one_letter_code
_entity_poly.pdbx_strand_id
1 'polypeptide(L)'
;NPPPQGVPVRFRPRAPSIYTNRNYYNCEMFFLLILALAVLYPAVHILNGWLFDFATINHHISLIYLPAFLRLFNLLVLGSIYGTFTTILGGLFLMSNFNESLALALFNIACSATSPLIALFGFKLYFKRRIELTSLRDLITLTLIYCICNSLIHHTAWLFLASTSEFDLQAASWMFIGDFNGALLGAYLTKALIDMLEKRGFNFSGTSQPKN
;
A
#
# COMPACT_ATOMS: atom_id res chain seq x y z
N ASN A 1 -51.27 33.31 -21.83
CA ASN A 1 -50.47 32.28 -21.17
C ASN A 1 -49.22 32.91 -20.53
N PRO A 2 -49.07 32.87 -19.21
CA PRO A 2 -47.86 33.37 -18.57
C PRO A 2 -46.69 32.41 -18.88
N PRO A 3 -45.43 32.89 -18.97
CA PRO A 3 -44.28 32.07 -19.25
C PRO A 3 -44.02 31.09 -18.05
N PRO A 4 -43.47 29.88 -18.32
CA PRO A 4 -43.22 28.90 -17.26
C PRO A 4 -42.20 29.45 -16.26
N GLN A 5 -42.56 29.40 -14.99
CA GLN A 5 -41.69 29.79 -13.90
C GLN A 5 -40.45 28.87 -13.88
N GLY A 6 -39.26 29.47 -13.95
CA GLY A 6 -38.00 28.78 -13.94
C GLY A 6 -37.82 27.91 -12.66
N VAL A 7 -37.50 26.66 -12.87
CA VAL A 7 -37.15 25.72 -11.81
C VAL A 7 -35.93 26.28 -11.07
N PRO A 8 -35.96 26.46 -9.74
CA PRO A 8 -34.80 26.95 -9.01
C PRO A 8 -33.66 25.96 -9.12
N VAL A 9 -32.58 26.38 -9.78
CA VAL A 9 -31.33 25.62 -9.82
C VAL A 9 -30.77 25.57 -8.41
N ARG A 10 -30.93 24.43 -7.71
CA ARG A 10 -30.26 24.18 -6.43
C ARG A 10 -28.77 24.08 -6.72
N PHE A 11 -28.04 25.13 -6.41
CA PHE A 11 -26.57 25.05 -6.25
C PHE A 11 -26.28 24.05 -5.15
N ARG A 12 -25.86 22.83 -5.52
CA ARG A 12 -25.18 21.97 -4.57
C ARG A 12 -23.79 22.58 -4.33
N PRO A 13 -23.45 22.96 -3.08
CA PRO A 13 -22.09 23.37 -2.80
C PRO A 13 -21.17 22.22 -3.22
N ARG A 14 -20.21 22.49 -4.09
CA ARG A 14 -19.13 21.54 -4.41
C ARG A 14 -18.49 21.18 -3.08
N ALA A 15 -18.50 19.89 -2.74
CA ALA A 15 -17.71 19.40 -1.62
C ALA A 15 -16.28 19.95 -1.78
N PRO A 16 -15.68 20.50 -0.72
CA PRO A 16 -14.32 21.00 -0.80
C PRO A 16 -13.45 19.86 -1.31
N SER A 17 -12.78 20.07 -2.45
CA SER A 17 -11.87 19.09 -3.00
C SER A 17 -10.74 18.94 -1.97
N ILE A 18 -10.51 17.74 -1.49
CA ILE A 18 -9.41 17.38 -0.58
C ILE A 18 -8.03 17.80 -1.17
N TYR A 19 -8.02 18.22 -2.44
CA TYR A 19 -6.85 18.71 -3.17
C TYR A 19 -6.45 20.17 -2.90
N THR A 20 -7.29 20.99 -2.25
CA THR A 20 -7.00 22.42 -2.06
C THR A 20 -6.21 22.76 -0.79
N ASN A 21 -5.93 21.79 0.09
CA ASN A 21 -5.13 22.04 1.29
C ASN A 21 -3.68 21.50 1.18
N ARG A 22 -3.18 21.31 -0.06
CA ARG A 22 -1.84 20.79 -0.36
C ARG A 22 -0.68 21.76 -0.07
N ASN A 23 -0.97 23.00 0.33
CA ASN A 23 0.04 24.05 0.49
C ASN A 23 0.66 24.16 1.88
N TYR A 24 0.38 23.27 2.82
CA TYR A 24 0.87 23.38 4.20
C TYR A 24 1.87 22.33 4.65
N TYR A 25 2.16 21.31 3.87
CA TYR A 25 3.35 20.51 4.15
C TYR A 25 4.52 21.20 3.47
N ASN A 26 5.39 21.83 4.28
CA ASN A 26 6.70 22.28 3.78
C ASN A 26 7.30 21.13 2.98
N CYS A 27 7.81 21.41 1.79
CA CYS A 27 8.41 20.42 0.88
C CYS A 27 9.41 19.51 1.62
N GLU A 28 10.11 20.06 2.60
CA GLU A 28 11.03 19.36 3.49
C GLU A 28 10.35 18.27 4.33
N MET A 29 9.21 18.56 4.96
CA MET A 29 8.48 17.57 5.77
C MET A 29 7.96 16.42 4.91
N PHE A 30 7.49 16.71 3.71
CA PHE A 30 7.03 15.67 2.77
C PHE A 30 8.19 14.79 2.30
N PHE A 31 9.35 15.39 2.01
CA PHE A 31 10.55 14.63 1.67
C PHE A 31 11.04 13.75 2.83
N LEU A 32 11.05 14.26 4.06
CA LEU A 32 11.39 13.51 5.25
C LEU A 32 10.43 12.32 5.47
N LEU A 33 9.15 12.51 5.20
CA LEU A 33 8.16 11.42 5.28
C LEU A 33 8.45 10.30 4.26
N ILE A 34 8.77 10.68 3.00
CA ILE A 34 9.17 9.71 1.97
C ILE A 34 10.40 8.93 2.43
N LEU A 35 11.43 9.62 2.92
CA LEU A 35 12.66 9.00 3.38
C LEU A 35 12.42 8.09 4.60
N ALA A 36 11.63 8.54 5.57
CA ALA A 36 11.28 7.74 6.74
C ALA A 36 10.55 6.45 6.36
N LEU A 37 9.57 6.53 5.46
CA LEU A 37 8.83 5.36 4.98
C LEU A 37 9.70 4.45 4.09
N ALA A 38 10.64 5.01 3.33
CA ALA A 38 11.60 4.23 2.54
C ALA A 38 12.57 3.44 3.44
N VAL A 39 13.01 4.02 4.56
CA VAL A 39 13.86 3.33 5.56
C VAL A 39 13.04 2.34 6.39
N LEU A 40 11.79 2.66 6.70
CA LEU A 40 10.90 1.75 7.45
C LEU A 40 10.66 0.44 6.69
N TYR A 41 10.62 0.47 5.36
CA TYR A 41 10.37 -0.73 4.56
C TYR A 41 11.43 -1.83 4.78
N PRO A 42 12.74 -1.60 4.59
CA PRO A 42 13.76 -2.59 4.89
C PRO A 42 13.82 -2.94 6.38
N ALA A 43 13.59 -2.00 7.29
CA ALA A 43 13.56 -2.27 8.71
C ALA A 43 12.45 -3.28 9.08
N VAL A 44 11.25 -3.09 8.53
CA VAL A 44 10.12 -4.03 8.74
C VAL A 44 10.39 -5.35 8.03
N HIS A 45 11.07 -5.38 6.88
CA HIS A 45 11.45 -6.63 6.22
C HIS A 45 12.41 -7.47 7.08
N ILE A 46 13.45 -6.85 7.61
CA ILE A 46 14.42 -7.52 8.51
C ILE A 46 13.72 -7.99 9.78
N LEU A 47 12.89 -7.12 10.39
CA LEU A 47 12.11 -7.47 11.57
C LEU A 47 11.14 -8.64 11.29
N ASN A 48 10.49 -8.66 10.12
CA ASN A 48 9.61 -9.75 9.70
C ASN A 48 10.36 -11.09 9.64
N GLY A 49 11.54 -11.11 9.03
CA GLY A 49 12.38 -12.32 8.98
C GLY A 49 12.76 -12.83 10.36
N TRP A 50 13.02 -11.92 11.32
CA TRP A 50 13.33 -12.30 12.69
C TRP A 50 12.10 -12.76 13.49
N LEU A 51 10.98 -12.03 13.41
CA LEU A 51 9.77 -12.35 14.18
C LEU A 51 9.02 -13.58 13.66
N PHE A 52 9.01 -13.78 12.35
CA PHE A 52 8.21 -14.80 11.66
C PHE A 52 9.08 -15.80 10.90
N ASP A 53 10.30 -16.05 11.36
CA ASP A 53 11.20 -17.06 10.79
C ASP A 53 10.52 -18.43 10.69
N PHE A 54 9.75 -18.79 11.72
CA PHE A 54 8.97 -20.03 11.77
C PHE A 54 7.89 -20.14 10.67
N ALA A 55 7.49 -19.03 10.07
CA ALA A 55 6.50 -18.96 8.99
C ALA A 55 7.15 -18.83 7.59
N THR A 56 8.49 -18.85 7.52
CA THR A 56 9.25 -18.75 6.28
C THR A 56 9.25 -20.08 5.55
N ILE A 57 8.83 -20.09 4.28
CA ILE A 57 8.86 -21.28 3.41
C ILE A 57 10.17 -21.35 2.64
N ASN A 58 10.61 -20.21 2.11
CA ASN A 58 11.91 -20.06 1.43
C ASN A 58 12.37 -18.59 1.51
N HIS A 59 13.52 -18.27 0.89
CA HIS A 59 14.13 -16.93 0.95
C HIS A 59 13.21 -15.79 0.47
N HIS A 60 12.18 -16.10 -0.32
CA HIS A 60 11.29 -15.10 -0.92
C HIS A 60 9.84 -15.18 -0.42
N ILE A 61 9.47 -16.28 0.25
CA ILE A 61 8.09 -16.58 0.61
C ILE A 61 7.98 -16.85 2.10
N SER A 62 7.15 -16.08 2.77
CA SER A 62 6.74 -16.27 4.16
C SER A 62 5.21 -16.25 4.25
N LEU A 63 4.63 -17.03 5.16
CA LEU A 63 3.17 -17.05 5.41
C LEU A 63 2.65 -15.79 6.11
N ILE A 64 3.55 -14.96 6.63
CA ILE A 64 3.25 -13.65 7.22
C ILE A 64 4.31 -12.68 6.70
N TYR A 65 3.92 -11.73 5.83
CA TYR A 65 4.84 -10.79 5.21
C TYR A 65 4.39 -9.35 5.44
N LEU A 66 4.78 -8.77 6.58
CA LEU A 66 4.43 -7.40 6.99
C LEU A 66 4.78 -6.31 5.95
N PRO A 67 5.90 -6.41 5.18
CA PRO A 67 6.20 -5.41 4.19
C PRO A 67 5.12 -5.23 3.11
N ALA A 68 4.25 -6.23 2.88
CA ALA A 68 3.10 -6.12 1.99
C ALA A 68 2.15 -4.99 2.40
N PHE A 69 1.93 -4.82 3.71
CA PHE A 69 1.16 -3.69 4.23
C PHE A 69 1.79 -2.35 3.86
N LEU A 70 3.11 -2.20 4.05
CA LEU A 70 3.80 -0.94 3.77
C LEU A 70 3.74 -0.53 2.30
N ARG A 71 3.75 -1.49 1.37
CA ARG A 71 3.59 -1.21 -0.07
C ARG A 71 2.24 -0.57 -0.36
N LEU A 72 1.16 -1.14 0.17
CA LEU A 72 -0.18 -0.56 0.05
C LEU A 72 -0.30 0.77 0.80
N PHE A 73 0.23 0.84 2.02
CA PHE A 73 0.21 2.04 2.84
C PHE A 73 0.90 3.21 2.14
N ASN A 74 2.11 3.00 1.60
CA ASN A 74 2.82 4.02 0.84
C ASN A 74 1.99 4.53 -0.34
N LEU A 75 1.37 3.62 -1.11
CA LEU A 75 0.53 3.98 -2.23
C LEU A 75 -0.70 4.80 -1.82
N LEU A 76 -1.37 4.41 -0.74
CA LEU A 76 -2.61 5.05 -0.28
C LEU A 76 -2.34 6.40 0.38
N VAL A 77 -1.26 6.54 1.14
CA VAL A 77 -0.93 7.76 1.89
C VAL A 77 -0.21 8.79 1.01
N LEU A 78 0.81 8.36 0.25
CA LEU A 78 1.62 9.26 -0.57
C LEU A 78 1.06 9.44 -2.00
N GLY A 79 0.09 8.62 -2.38
CA GLY A 79 -0.45 8.56 -3.75
C GLY A 79 0.43 7.75 -4.70
N SER A 80 -0.07 7.57 -5.93
CA SER A 80 0.49 6.60 -6.87
C SER A 80 1.97 6.85 -7.22
N ILE A 81 2.35 8.11 -7.46
CA ILE A 81 3.72 8.44 -7.89
C ILE A 81 4.71 8.31 -6.71
N TYR A 82 4.44 9.04 -5.64
CA TYR A 82 5.37 9.10 -4.50
C TYR A 82 5.38 7.80 -3.70
N GLY A 83 4.24 7.12 -3.55
CA GLY A 83 4.16 5.83 -2.88
C GLY A 83 4.93 4.73 -3.62
N THR A 84 4.85 4.70 -4.95
CA THR A 84 5.65 3.78 -5.77
C THR A 84 7.14 4.10 -5.66
N PHE A 85 7.50 5.39 -5.79
CA PHE A 85 8.89 5.83 -5.62
C PHE A 85 9.45 5.46 -4.25
N THR A 86 8.70 5.67 -3.18
CA THR A 86 9.08 5.29 -1.81
C THR A 86 9.30 3.78 -1.67
N THR A 87 8.46 2.97 -2.30
CA THR A 87 8.62 1.51 -2.30
C THR A 87 9.86 1.07 -3.08
N ILE A 88 10.15 1.70 -4.22
CA ILE A 88 11.39 1.45 -5.00
C ILE A 88 12.61 1.82 -4.14
N LEU A 89 12.62 3.01 -3.55
CA LEU A 89 13.73 3.48 -2.73
C LEU A 89 14.00 2.55 -1.53
N GLY A 90 12.94 2.11 -0.85
CA GLY A 90 13.05 1.15 0.24
C GLY A 90 13.56 -0.23 -0.22
N GLY A 91 13.14 -0.68 -1.39
CA GLY A 91 13.66 -1.90 -2.02
C GLY A 91 15.14 -1.79 -2.37
N LEU A 92 15.60 -0.63 -2.86
CA LEU A 92 17.03 -0.38 -3.13
C LEU A 92 17.86 -0.40 -1.83
N PHE A 93 17.36 0.15 -0.73
CA PHE A 93 18.04 0.05 0.56
C PHE A 93 18.12 -1.40 1.06
N LEU A 94 17.13 -2.23 0.72
CA LEU A 94 17.11 -3.64 1.10
C LEU A 94 18.04 -4.50 0.23
N MET A 95 18.35 -4.07 -0.99
CA MET A 95 19.09 -4.83 -1.99
C MET A 95 20.46 -5.33 -1.49
N SER A 96 21.11 -4.56 -0.62
CA SER A 96 22.41 -4.94 -0.03
C SER A 96 22.34 -6.17 0.89
N ASN A 97 21.16 -6.58 1.32
CA ASN A 97 20.95 -7.74 2.20
C ASN A 97 20.69 -9.05 1.43
N PHE A 98 20.58 -8.99 0.12
CA PHE A 98 20.35 -10.17 -0.72
C PHE A 98 21.62 -10.61 -1.46
N ASN A 99 21.90 -11.91 -1.40
CA ASN A 99 22.99 -12.54 -2.19
C ASN A 99 22.51 -12.95 -3.60
N GLU A 100 21.64 -12.14 -4.22
CA GLU A 100 21.06 -12.41 -5.53
C GLU A 100 21.81 -11.67 -6.63
N SER A 101 21.55 -12.07 -7.88
CA SER A 101 22.02 -11.28 -9.02
C SER A 101 21.33 -9.90 -9.00
N LEU A 102 22.08 -8.87 -9.40
CA LEU A 102 21.56 -7.50 -9.49
C LEU A 102 20.28 -7.43 -10.33
N ALA A 103 20.21 -8.19 -11.43
CA ALA A 103 19.04 -8.23 -12.29
C ALA A 103 17.82 -8.75 -11.55
N LEU A 104 17.95 -9.87 -10.82
CA LEU A 104 16.83 -10.44 -10.05
C LEU A 104 16.36 -9.51 -8.93
N ALA A 105 17.31 -8.90 -8.19
CA ALA A 105 17.00 -7.94 -7.15
C ALA A 105 16.22 -6.72 -7.69
N LEU A 106 16.66 -6.12 -8.80
CA LEU A 106 15.97 -5.00 -9.43
C LEU A 106 14.56 -5.39 -9.94
N PHE A 107 14.41 -6.60 -10.49
CA PHE A 107 13.10 -7.09 -10.89
C PHE A 107 12.17 -7.32 -9.71
N ASN A 108 12.66 -7.89 -8.62
CA ASN A 108 11.88 -8.06 -7.39
C ASN A 108 11.40 -6.70 -6.84
N ILE A 109 12.26 -5.68 -6.89
CA ILE A 109 11.90 -4.30 -6.51
C ILE A 109 10.81 -3.75 -7.46
N ALA A 110 10.98 -3.90 -8.76
CA ALA A 110 10.02 -3.45 -9.76
C ALA A 110 8.65 -4.13 -9.60
N CYS A 111 8.62 -5.46 -9.43
CA CYS A 111 7.40 -6.23 -9.16
C CYS A 111 6.70 -5.73 -7.88
N SER A 112 7.46 -5.55 -6.81
CA SER A 112 6.95 -5.06 -5.51
C SER A 112 6.35 -3.67 -5.58
N ALA A 113 6.93 -2.78 -6.39
CA ALA A 113 6.48 -1.39 -6.52
C ALA A 113 5.30 -1.24 -7.50
N THR A 114 5.24 -2.08 -8.54
CA THR A 114 4.19 -2.00 -9.58
C THR A 114 2.92 -2.73 -9.20
N SER A 115 3.00 -3.80 -8.41
CA SER A 115 1.84 -4.61 -8.00
C SER A 115 0.74 -3.80 -7.33
N PRO A 116 1.00 -2.91 -6.34
CA PRO A 116 -0.04 -2.07 -5.74
C PRO A 116 -0.64 -1.07 -6.73
N LEU A 117 0.16 -0.57 -7.69
CA LEU A 117 -0.33 0.33 -8.75
C LEU A 117 -1.32 -0.38 -9.66
N ILE A 118 -0.97 -1.59 -10.12
CA ILE A 118 -1.82 -2.41 -10.98
C ILE A 118 -3.11 -2.76 -10.24
N ALA A 119 -3.03 -3.11 -8.96
CA ALA A 119 -4.20 -3.36 -8.12
C ALA A 119 -5.12 -2.14 -8.00
N LEU A 120 -4.55 -0.95 -7.74
CA LEU A 120 -5.32 0.29 -7.66
C LEU A 120 -5.98 0.65 -9.00
N PHE A 121 -5.26 0.45 -10.10
CA PHE A 121 -5.77 0.69 -11.45
C PHE A 121 -6.89 -0.30 -11.79
N GLY A 122 -6.69 -1.59 -11.52
CA GLY A 122 -7.70 -2.64 -11.69
C GLY A 122 -8.97 -2.37 -10.87
N PHE A 123 -8.81 -1.95 -9.62
CA PHE A 123 -9.93 -1.52 -8.79
C PHE A 123 -10.73 -0.38 -9.44
N LYS A 124 -10.05 0.67 -9.90
CA LYS A 124 -10.69 1.83 -10.56
C LYS A 124 -11.39 1.44 -11.85
N LEU A 125 -10.80 0.56 -12.66
CA LEU A 125 -11.39 0.10 -13.91
C LEU A 125 -12.65 -0.73 -13.67
N TYR A 126 -12.61 -1.66 -12.71
CA TYR A 126 -13.72 -2.56 -12.42
C TYR A 126 -14.89 -1.83 -11.75
N PHE A 127 -14.62 -1.07 -10.68
CA PHE A 127 -15.67 -0.40 -9.90
C PHE A 127 -16.06 0.97 -10.46
N LYS A 128 -15.34 1.51 -11.46
CA LYS A 128 -15.58 2.83 -12.10
C LYS A 128 -15.68 3.98 -11.10
N ARG A 129 -15.08 3.84 -9.92
CA ARG A 129 -15.04 4.84 -8.85
C ARG A 129 -13.68 4.86 -8.13
N ARG A 130 -13.46 5.88 -7.34
CA ARG A 130 -12.28 5.96 -6.47
C ARG A 130 -12.49 5.08 -5.24
N ILE A 131 -11.39 4.60 -4.68
CA ILE A 131 -11.40 3.88 -3.41
C ILE A 131 -11.79 4.84 -2.28
N GLU A 132 -12.60 4.36 -1.36
CA GLU A 132 -12.94 5.04 -0.11
C GLU A 132 -12.10 4.45 1.04
N LEU A 133 -11.14 5.26 1.55
CA LEU A 133 -10.22 4.80 2.60
C LEU A 133 -10.91 4.50 3.93
N THR A 134 -12.12 5.00 4.14
CA THR A 134 -12.97 4.73 5.31
C THR A 134 -13.81 3.45 5.15
N SER A 135 -13.90 2.91 3.93
CA SER A 135 -14.65 1.69 3.62
C SER A 135 -13.77 0.47 3.82
N LEU A 136 -14.04 -0.31 4.86
CA LEU A 136 -13.36 -1.59 5.11
C LEU A 136 -13.49 -2.55 3.92
N ARG A 137 -14.65 -2.55 3.26
CA ARG A 137 -14.88 -3.37 2.06
C ARG A 137 -13.93 -3.01 0.93
N ASP A 138 -13.74 -1.71 0.67
CA ASP A 138 -12.84 -1.24 -0.38
C ASP A 138 -11.38 -1.58 -0.07
N LEU A 139 -10.97 -1.42 1.19
CA LEU A 139 -9.62 -1.74 1.64
C LEU A 139 -9.35 -3.24 1.52
N ILE A 140 -10.26 -4.11 1.97
CA ILE A 140 -10.12 -5.55 1.82
C ILE A 140 -10.08 -5.94 0.34
N THR A 141 -10.98 -5.38 -0.48
CA THR A 141 -11.01 -5.69 -1.92
C THR A 141 -9.71 -5.27 -2.61
N LEU A 142 -9.21 -4.06 -2.32
CA LEU A 142 -7.92 -3.62 -2.86
C LEU A 142 -6.77 -4.52 -2.39
N THR A 143 -6.75 -4.91 -1.12
CA THR A 143 -5.74 -5.81 -0.56
C THR A 143 -5.75 -7.16 -1.28
N LEU A 144 -6.92 -7.75 -1.50
CA LEU A 144 -7.04 -9.01 -2.23
C LEU A 144 -6.53 -8.89 -3.67
N ILE A 145 -6.94 -7.85 -4.40
CA ILE A 145 -6.47 -7.61 -5.77
C ILE A 145 -4.95 -7.42 -5.77
N TYR A 146 -4.42 -6.66 -4.82
CA TYR A 146 -2.98 -6.44 -4.68
C TYR A 146 -2.22 -7.74 -4.44
N CYS A 147 -2.65 -8.58 -3.49
CA CYS A 147 -1.97 -9.83 -3.18
C CYS A 147 -1.97 -10.80 -4.37
N ILE A 148 -3.08 -10.85 -5.12
CA ILE A 148 -3.16 -11.62 -6.38
C ILE A 148 -2.16 -11.05 -7.40
N CYS A 149 -2.19 -9.76 -7.65
CA CYS A 149 -1.29 -9.11 -8.61
C CYS A 149 0.18 -9.32 -8.22
N ASN A 150 0.53 -9.13 -6.94
CA ASN A 150 1.90 -9.28 -6.46
C ASN A 150 2.42 -10.69 -6.67
N SER A 151 1.65 -11.68 -6.25
CA SER A 151 1.99 -13.10 -6.40
C SER A 151 2.17 -13.48 -7.87
N LEU A 152 1.22 -13.13 -8.73
CA LEU A 152 1.29 -13.46 -10.16
C LEU A 152 2.45 -12.77 -10.87
N ILE A 153 2.70 -11.49 -10.59
CA ILE A 153 3.77 -10.72 -11.24
C ILE A 153 5.14 -11.26 -10.82
N HIS A 154 5.36 -11.53 -9.53
CA HIS A 154 6.63 -12.09 -9.07
C HIS A 154 6.91 -13.46 -9.68
N HIS A 155 5.94 -14.38 -9.61
CA HIS A 155 6.14 -15.73 -10.16
C HIS A 155 6.28 -15.75 -11.67
N THR A 156 5.59 -14.86 -12.39
CA THR A 156 5.79 -14.67 -13.83
C THR A 156 7.20 -14.14 -14.12
N ALA A 157 7.67 -13.16 -13.35
CA ALA A 157 9.02 -12.60 -13.50
C ALA A 157 10.09 -13.66 -13.22
N TRP A 158 9.93 -14.48 -12.18
CA TRP A 158 10.87 -15.57 -11.85
C TRP A 158 10.89 -16.66 -12.90
N LEU A 159 9.74 -16.98 -13.52
CA LEU A 159 9.69 -17.92 -14.64
C LEU A 159 10.63 -17.50 -15.79
N PHE A 160 10.66 -16.21 -16.10
CA PHE A 160 11.49 -15.69 -17.19
C PHE A 160 12.95 -15.44 -16.80
N LEU A 161 13.23 -15.03 -15.58
CA LEU A 161 14.55 -14.58 -15.16
C LEU A 161 15.36 -15.64 -14.41
N ALA A 162 14.71 -16.45 -13.60
CA ALA A 162 15.36 -17.50 -12.82
C ALA A 162 15.48 -18.81 -13.61
N SER A 163 15.08 -18.82 -14.90
CA SER A 163 15.09 -20.01 -15.77
C SER A 163 14.38 -21.21 -15.14
N THR A 164 13.36 -20.97 -14.34
CA THR A 164 12.52 -22.05 -13.82
C THR A 164 11.69 -22.61 -14.97
N SER A 165 11.60 -23.95 -15.06
CA SER A 165 10.96 -24.61 -16.19
C SER A 165 9.44 -24.46 -16.22
N GLU A 166 8.82 -24.13 -15.05
CA GLU A 166 7.37 -24.09 -14.88
C GLU A 166 6.95 -22.99 -13.90
N PHE A 167 5.71 -22.50 -14.07
CA PHE A 167 5.07 -21.60 -13.13
C PHE A 167 4.65 -22.37 -11.86
N ASP A 168 5.26 -22.04 -10.73
CA ASP A 168 4.94 -22.68 -9.45
C ASP A 168 3.67 -22.05 -8.81
N LEU A 169 2.52 -22.66 -9.09
CA LEU A 169 1.24 -22.22 -8.55
C LEU A 169 1.16 -22.38 -7.02
N GLN A 170 1.83 -23.39 -6.46
CA GLN A 170 1.84 -23.62 -5.02
C GLN A 170 2.61 -22.51 -4.30
N ALA A 171 3.80 -22.17 -4.77
CA ALA A 171 4.60 -21.09 -4.24
C ALA A 171 3.90 -19.72 -4.41
N ALA A 172 3.23 -19.50 -5.56
CA ALA A 172 2.41 -18.32 -5.80
C ALA A 172 1.25 -18.20 -4.78
N SER A 173 0.61 -19.31 -4.45
CA SER A 173 -0.45 -19.37 -3.44
C SER A 173 0.07 -19.04 -2.03
N TRP A 174 1.25 -19.54 -1.68
CA TRP A 174 1.88 -19.21 -0.39
C TRP A 174 2.26 -17.73 -0.30
N MET A 175 2.80 -17.16 -1.36
CA MET A 175 3.09 -15.71 -1.42
C MET A 175 1.81 -14.88 -1.25
N PHE A 176 0.72 -15.25 -1.95
CA PHE A 176 -0.58 -14.59 -1.79
C PHE A 176 -1.04 -14.61 -0.32
N ILE A 177 -1.00 -15.79 0.33
CA ILE A 177 -1.39 -15.94 1.73
C ILE A 177 -0.52 -15.09 2.65
N GLY A 178 0.79 -15.08 2.41
CA GLY A 178 1.75 -14.31 3.20
C GLY A 178 1.53 -12.81 3.11
N ASP A 179 1.35 -12.31 1.90
CA ASP A 179 1.06 -10.89 1.66
C ASP A 179 -0.29 -10.48 2.29
N PHE A 180 -1.32 -11.32 2.17
CA PHE A 180 -2.63 -11.04 2.73
C PHE A 180 -2.59 -11.00 4.25
N ASN A 181 -1.99 -11.99 4.90
CA ASN A 181 -1.82 -12.04 6.34
C ASN A 181 -0.98 -10.86 6.85
N GLY A 182 0.12 -10.54 6.16
CA GLY A 182 0.97 -9.41 6.49
C GLY A 182 0.26 -8.07 6.34
N ALA A 183 -0.54 -7.90 5.29
CA ALA A 183 -1.32 -6.68 5.08
C ALA A 183 -2.40 -6.50 6.16
N LEU A 184 -3.12 -7.55 6.54
CA LEU A 184 -4.11 -7.50 7.61
C LEU A 184 -3.47 -7.22 8.97
N LEU A 185 -2.38 -7.91 9.29
CA LEU A 185 -1.67 -7.72 10.54
C LEU A 185 -1.09 -6.30 10.64
N GLY A 186 -0.48 -5.79 9.57
CA GLY A 186 0.02 -4.43 9.51
C GLY A 186 -1.07 -3.38 9.68
N ALA A 187 -2.23 -3.56 9.05
CA ALA A 187 -3.39 -2.70 9.23
C ALA A 187 -3.90 -2.72 10.68
N TYR A 188 -3.99 -3.90 11.28
CA TYR A 188 -4.39 -4.06 12.69
C TYR A 188 -3.41 -3.36 13.65
N LEU A 189 -2.10 -3.57 13.47
CA LEU A 189 -1.07 -2.93 14.28
C LEU A 189 -1.10 -1.40 14.15
N THR A 190 -1.29 -0.89 12.93
CA THR A 190 -1.43 0.55 12.70
C THR A 190 -2.66 1.12 13.41
N LYS A 191 -3.80 0.43 13.31
CA LYS A 191 -5.01 0.83 14.04
C LYS A 191 -4.78 0.82 15.55
N ALA A 192 -4.21 -0.24 16.10
CA ALA A 192 -3.92 -0.35 17.52
C ALA A 192 -2.97 0.76 18.00
N LEU A 193 -1.98 1.13 17.18
CA LEU A 193 -1.08 2.25 17.47
C LEU A 193 -1.83 3.59 17.50
N ILE A 194 -2.69 3.85 16.51
CA ILE A 194 -3.52 5.07 16.47
C ILE A 194 -4.42 5.15 17.71
N ASP A 195 -5.15 4.07 18.02
CA ASP A 195 -6.04 4.00 19.19
C ASP A 195 -5.26 4.25 20.51
N MET A 196 -4.03 3.75 20.61
CA MET A 196 -3.17 3.97 21.77
C MET A 196 -2.70 5.43 21.87
N LEU A 197 -2.34 6.06 20.75
CA LEU A 197 -1.89 7.46 20.71
C LEU A 197 -3.04 8.41 21.01
N GLU A 198 -4.26 8.14 20.51
CA GLU A 198 -5.46 8.92 20.83
C GLU A 198 -5.80 8.87 22.32
N LYS A 199 -5.66 7.70 22.95
CA LYS A 199 -5.82 7.56 24.42
C LYS A 199 -4.80 8.38 25.22
N ARG A 200 -3.62 8.66 24.64
CA ARG A 200 -2.59 9.52 25.23
C ARG A 200 -2.77 11.01 24.92
N GLY A 201 -3.86 11.39 24.24
CA GLY A 201 -4.22 12.79 23.97
C GLY A 201 -3.74 13.33 22.60
N PHE A 202 -3.20 12.48 21.73
CA PHE A 202 -2.92 12.85 20.35
C PHE A 202 -4.20 12.77 19.52
N ASN A 203 -4.77 13.90 19.12
CA ASN A 203 -5.95 13.94 18.26
C ASN A 203 -5.54 13.85 16.78
N PHE A 204 -5.73 12.69 16.15
CA PHE A 204 -5.57 12.50 14.71
C PHE A 204 -6.84 12.81 13.91
N SER A 205 -8.01 12.75 14.55
CA SER A 205 -9.26 13.21 13.96
C SER A 205 -9.30 14.75 14.04
N GLY A 206 -9.09 15.44 12.92
CA GLY A 206 -9.20 16.89 12.83
C GLY A 206 -10.61 17.47 13.03
N THR A 207 -11.49 16.74 13.71
CA THR A 207 -12.78 17.19 14.20
C THR A 207 -12.56 17.84 15.54
N SER A 208 -12.27 19.16 15.55
CA SER A 208 -12.54 19.99 16.72
C SER A 208 -14.02 19.85 17.05
N GLN A 209 -14.36 18.98 18.03
CA GLN A 209 -15.68 19.04 18.63
C GLN A 209 -15.82 20.43 19.25
N PRO A 210 -16.90 21.18 18.95
CA PRO A 210 -17.18 22.40 19.68
C PRO A 210 -17.32 22.03 21.15
N LYS A 211 -16.49 22.65 22.00
CA LYS A 211 -16.67 22.60 23.46
C LYS A 211 -18.02 23.28 23.77
N ASN A 212 -19.02 22.48 24.08
CA ASN A 212 -20.24 22.98 24.72
C ASN A 212 -19.94 23.39 26.18
#